data_769cb72644fb2b88606aa5675cc5bdef
#
_entry.id   769cb72644fb2b88606aa5675cc5bdef
#
_cell.length_a   1.000
_cell.length_b   1.000
_cell.length_c   1.000
_cell.angle_alpha   90.00
_cell.angle_beta   90.00
_cell.angle_gamma   90.00
#
_symmetry.space_group_name_H-M   'P 1'
#
loop_
_entity.id
_entity.type
_entity.pdbx_description
1 polymer ?
#
loop_
_entity_poly.entity_id
_entity_poly.type
_entity_poly.pdbx_seq_one_letter_code
_entity_poly.pdbx_strand_id
1 'polypeptide(L)'
;IAQRTRRGAANWAVVSPLTLTILQSATTSAFARTTEGTFEAPTNTKFVGTLNGAMKIYVNTYASDADPIIVGYKGSSESDAPAFYCPYIPLMSSGVVLDPSTFEPVVSFMTRYGYVELTNTASSLGNAADYLGKVGINRPNVKFS
;
A
#
# COMPACT_ATOMS: atom_id res chain seq x y z
N ILE A 1 0.50 -15.81 6.04
CA ILE A 1 0.12 -14.76 7.01
C ILE A 1 -0.64 -15.39 8.18
N ALA A 2 -1.79 -16.01 7.98
CA ALA A 2 -2.60 -16.56 9.07
C ALA A 2 -1.86 -17.55 9.98
N GLN A 3 -1.02 -18.42 9.41
CA GLN A 3 -0.22 -19.37 10.18
C GLN A 3 0.88 -18.70 11.01
N ARG A 4 1.43 -17.59 10.51
CA ARG A 4 2.51 -16.85 11.19
C ARG A 4 1.97 -15.93 12.27
N THR A 5 0.98 -15.12 11.92
CA THR A 5 0.40 -14.15 12.87
C THR A 5 -0.57 -14.78 13.86
N ARG A 6 -1.25 -15.88 13.48
CA ARG A 6 -2.37 -16.50 14.22
C ARG A 6 -3.51 -15.52 14.55
N ARG A 7 -3.59 -14.41 13.81
CA ARG A 7 -4.59 -13.34 14.00
C ARG A 7 -5.61 -13.26 12.89
N GLY A 8 -5.27 -13.72 11.70
CA GLY A 8 -6.17 -13.73 10.56
C GLY A 8 -5.46 -13.88 9.23
N ALA A 9 -6.25 -14.09 8.19
CA ALA A 9 -5.78 -14.15 6.81
C ALA A 9 -5.50 -12.74 6.28
N ALA A 10 -4.76 -12.64 5.17
CA ALA A 10 -4.55 -11.38 4.48
C ALA A 10 -5.88 -10.71 4.12
N ASN A 11 -6.01 -9.42 4.39
CA ASN A 11 -7.22 -8.64 4.13
C ASN A 11 -7.01 -7.49 3.13
N TRP A 12 -5.79 -7.30 2.67
CA TRP A 12 -5.48 -6.38 1.58
C TRP A 12 -4.36 -6.93 0.69
N ALA A 13 -4.36 -6.49 -0.56
CA ALA A 13 -3.29 -6.81 -1.51
C ALA A 13 -2.99 -5.60 -2.39
N VAL A 14 -1.72 -5.45 -2.75
CA VAL A 14 -1.24 -4.49 -3.74
C VAL A 14 -0.73 -5.27 -4.93
N VAL A 15 -1.23 -4.94 -6.12
CA VAL A 15 -0.94 -5.67 -7.36
C VAL A 15 -0.40 -4.74 -8.43
N SER A 16 0.37 -5.29 -9.38
CA SER A 16 0.74 -4.57 -10.61
C SER A 16 -0.46 -4.45 -11.55
N PRO A 17 -0.50 -3.48 -12.47
CA PRO A 17 -1.60 -3.32 -13.44
C PRO A 17 -1.85 -4.58 -14.28
N LEU A 18 -0.78 -5.26 -14.68
CA LEU A 18 -0.85 -6.50 -15.44
C LEU A 18 -1.51 -7.63 -14.63
N THR A 19 -1.11 -7.78 -13.38
CA THR A 19 -1.71 -8.75 -12.47
C THR A 19 -3.19 -8.47 -12.21
N LEU A 20 -3.57 -7.19 -12.12
CA LEU A 20 -4.98 -6.80 -12.00
C LEU A 20 -5.80 -7.30 -13.19
N THR A 21 -5.31 -7.12 -14.41
CA THR A 21 -6.00 -7.60 -15.61
C THR A 21 -6.19 -9.12 -15.60
N ILE A 22 -5.18 -9.84 -15.16
CA ILE A 22 -5.25 -11.31 -15.01
C ILE A 22 -6.29 -11.70 -13.97
N LEU A 23 -6.29 -11.04 -12.79
CA LEU A 23 -7.27 -11.30 -11.74
C LEU A 23 -8.70 -10.99 -12.19
N GLN A 24 -8.91 -9.90 -12.90
CA GLN A 24 -10.22 -9.53 -13.43
C GLN A 24 -10.74 -10.51 -14.48
N SER A 25 -9.87 -11.07 -15.33
CA SER A 25 -10.26 -12.06 -16.34
C SER A 25 -10.49 -13.45 -15.74
N ALA A 26 -9.69 -13.84 -14.74
CA ALA A 26 -9.77 -15.16 -14.13
C ALA A 26 -10.97 -15.32 -13.16
N THR A 27 -11.43 -14.23 -12.53
CA THR A 27 -12.39 -14.27 -11.43
C THR A 27 -13.49 -13.22 -11.60
N THR A 28 -14.22 -13.27 -12.71
CA THR A 28 -15.29 -12.31 -13.01
C THR A 28 -16.40 -12.27 -11.96
N SER A 29 -16.69 -13.38 -11.29
CA SER A 29 -17.71 -13.47 -10.24
C SER A 29 -17.17 -13.18 -8.83
N ALA A 30 -15.87 -13.39 -8.60
CA ALA A 30 -15.25 -13.22 -7.28
C ALA A 30 -14.66 -11.82 -7.08
N PHE A 31 -14.50 -11.02 -8.14
CA PHE A 31 -13.97 -9.68 -8.10
C PHE A 31 -15.09 -8.64 -8.22
N ALA A 32 -15.42 -8.00 -7.10
CA ALA A 32 -16.35 -6.87 -7.10
C ALA A 32 -15.58 -5.57 -7.34
N ARG A 33 -15.92 -4.87 -8.44
CA ARG A 33 -15.37 -3.54 -8.74
C ARG A 33 -16.08 -2.48 -7.89
N THR A 34 -15.34 -1.50 -7.42
CA THR A 34 -15.96 -0.27 -6.91
C THR A 34 -16.49 0.54 -8.09
N THR A 35 -17.79 0.75 -8.10
CA THR A 35 -18.46 1.63 -9.06
C THR A 35 -18.37 3.10 -8.67
N GLU A 36 -17.97 3.40 -7.46
CA GLU A 36 -17.85 4.77 -7.00
C GLU A 36 -16.45 5.32 -7.28
N GLY A 37 -16.39 6.15 -8.30
CA GLY A 37 -15.23 6.96 -8.64
C GLY A 37 -15.06 8.15 -7.70
N THR A 38 -14.85 7.93 -6.42
CA THR A 38 -14.28 8.95 -5.55
C THR A 38 -12.81 9.09 -5.91
N PHE A 39 -12.51 10.15 -6.62
CA PHE A 39 -11.15 10.60 -6.85
C PHE A 39 -10.58 11.09 -5.51
N GLU A 40 -9.97 10.21 -4.75
CA GLU A 40 -9.08 10.63 -3.70
C GLU A 40 -7.66 10.73 -4.25
N ALA A 41 -7.07 11.85 -3.95
CA ALA A 41 -5.69 12.35 -4.08
C ALA A 41 -4.63 11.45 -4.76
N PRO A 42 -3.61 12.04 -5.41
CA PRO A 42 -2.63 11.32 -6.22
C PRO A 42 -1.68 10.49 -5.36
N THR A 43 -2.18 9.40 -4.83
CA THR A 43 -1.34 8.30 -4.37
C THR A 43 -1.16 7.35 -5.54
N ASN A 44 0.09 6.95 -5.80
CA ASN A 44 0.43 5.99 -6.84
C ASN A 44 -0.23 4.61 -6.65
N THR A 45 -1.05 4.48 -5.64
CA THR A 45 -1.77 3.26 -5.27
C THR A 45 -3.26 3.55 -5.21
N LYS A 46 -4.02 2.98 -6.13
CA LYS A 46 -5.46 3.17 -6.25
C LYS A 46 -6.22 1.93 -5.78
N PHE A 47 -7.24 2.13 -4.95
CA PHE A 47 -8.20 1.08 -4.60
C PHE A 47 -9.07 0.75 -5.82
N VAL A 48 -9.17 -0.52 -6.18
CA VAL A 48 -9.88 -0.97 -7.38
C VAL A 48 -11.11 -1.82 -7.06
N GLY A 49 -11.09 -2.56 -5.97
CA GLY A 49 -12.20 -3.42 -5.61
C GLY A 49 -11.85 -4.45 -4.54
N THR A 50 -12.76 -5.39 -4.34
CA THR A 50 -12.60 -6.48 -3.37
C THR A 50 -12.60 -7.83 -4.06
N LEU A 51 -11.76 -8.75 -3.59
CA LEU A 51 -11.74 -10.13 -4.00
C LEU A 51 -12.45 -10.98 -2.95
N ASN A 52 -13.44 -11.78 -3.38
CA ASN A 52 -14.27 -12.62 -2.49
C ASN A 52 -14.93 -11.87 -1.32
N GLY A 53 -15.15 -10.57 -1.45
CA GLY A 53 -15.73 -9.74 -0.38
C GLY A 53 -14.85 -9.51 0.86
N ALA A 54 -13.66 -10.10 0.93
CA ALA A 54 -12.81 -10.09 2.11
C ALA A 54 -11.49 -9.35 1.91
N MET A 55 -10.92 -9.38 0.72
CA MET A 55 -9.61 -8.81 0.42
C MET A 55 -9.75 -7.54 -0.43
N LYS A 56 -9.26 -6.42 0.07
CA LYS A 56 -9.19 -5.16 -0.66
C LYS A 56 -8.01 -5.16 -1.61
N ILE A 57 -8.25 -4.85 -2.88
CA ILE A 57 -7.22 -4.82 -3.94
C ILE A 57 -6.86 -3.38 -4.29
N TYR A 58 -5.58 -3.09 -4.20
CA TYR A 58 -4.98 -1.82 -4.61
C TYR A 58 -4.04 -2.04 -5.79
N VAL A 59 -4.01 -1.10 -6.72
CA VAL A 59 -3.07 -1.12 -7.85
C VAL A 59 -1.96 -0.12 -7.61
N ASN A 60 -0.73 -0.59 -7.74
CA ASN A 60 0.45 0.25 -7.80
C ASN A 60 0.97 0.28 -9.23
N THR A 61 0.88 1.43 -9.89
CA THR A 61 1.32 1.61 -11.29
C THR A 61 2.84 1.55 -11.46
N TYR A 62 3.59 1.70 -10.38
CA TYR A 62 5.05 1.61 -10.38
C TYR A 62 5.59 0.25 -9.93
N ALA A 63 4.69 -0.70 -9.65
CA ALA A 63 5.12 -2.03 -9.23
C ALA A 63 5.87 -2.74 -10.35
N SER A 64 7.01 -3.34 -9.99
CA SER A 64 7.78 -4.19 -10.88
C SER A 64 7.05 -5.50 -11.15
N ASP A 65 7.21 -6.05 -12.36
CA ASP A 65 6.69 -7.38 -12.70
C ASP A 65 7.40 -8.53 -11.97
N ALA A 66 8.53 -8.24 -11.33
CA ALA A 66 9.25 -9.23 -10.52
C ALA A 66 8.51 -9.57 -9.20
N ASP A 67 7.82 -8.58 -8.62
CA ASP A 67 7.03 -8.75 -7.39
C ASP A 67 5.56 -8.33 -7.64
N PRO A 68 4.80 -9.14 -8.39
CA PRO A 68 3.51 -8.70 -8.93
C PRO A 68 2.41 -8.57 -7.89
N ILE A 69 2.49 -9.27 -6.76
CA ILE A 69 1.47 -9.25 -5.71
C ILE A 69 2.14 -9.18 -4.35
N ILE A 70 1.77 -8.15 -3.60
CA ILE A 70 2.09 -8.03 -2.17
C ILE A 70 0.78 -8.17 -1.41
N VAL A 71 0.73 -9.08 -0.46
CA VAL A 71 -0.44 -9.31 0.40
C VAL A 71 -0.11 -8.95 1.84
N GLY A 72 -1.08 -8.46 2.58
CA GLY A 72 -0.87 -8.08 3.95
C GLY A 72 -2.11 -8.23 4.81
N TYR A 73 -1.89 -8.18 6.11
CA TYR A 73 -2.91 -8.20 7.13
C TYR A 73 -2.82 -6.95 8.00
N LYS A 74 -3.96 -6.34 8.25
CA LYS A 74 -4.14 -5.30 9.26
C LYS A 74 -5.37 -5.63 10.10
N GLY A 75 -5.18 -5.75 11.42
CA GLY A 75 -6.27 -6.00 12.35
C GLY A 75 -7.15 -4.78 12.61
N SER A 76 -8.19 -4.97 13.41
CA SER A 76 -9.11 -3.92 13.83
C SER A 76 -8.51 -2.97 14.87
N SER A 77 -7.53 -3.43 15.64
CA SER A 77 -6.81 -2.61 16.62
C SER A 77 -5.74 -1.75 15.93
N GLU A 78 -5.50 -0.56 16.48
CA GLU A 78 -4.42 0.32 15.99
C GLU A 78 -3.04 -0.32 16.15
N SER A 79 -2.83 -1.11 17.19
CA SER A 79 -1.58 -1.81 17.44
C SER A 79 -1.36 -3.06 16.59
N ASP A 80 -2.39 -3.53 15.87
CA ASP A 80 -2.34 -4.75 15.06
C ASP A 80 -2.03 -4.42 13.59
N ALA A 81 -0.86 -3.86 13.36
CA ALA A 81 -0.36 -3.45 12.05
C ALA A 81 1.16 -3.67 11.95
N PRO A 82 1.71 -3.89 10.74
CA PRO A 82 3.15 -4.08 10.53
C PRO A 82 3.97 -2.80 10.64
N ALA A 83 3.34 -1.66 10.40
CA ALA A 83 3.99 -0.36 10.41
C ALA A 83 3.04 0.73 10.91
N PHE A 84 3.61 1.77 11.48
CA PHE A 84 2.87 2.89 12.06
C PHE A 84 3.37 4.20 11.49
N TYR A 85 2.45 4.98 10.96
CA TYR A 85 2.69 6.36 10.55
C TYR A 85 2.05 7.29 11.56
N CYS A 86 2.87 8.10 12.21
CA CYS A 86 2.45 9.02 13.28
C CYS A 86 2.67 10.46 12.82
N PRO A 87 1.68 11.11 12.21
CA PRO A 87 1.77 12.52 11.84
C PRO A 87 1.70 13.37 13.12
N TYR A 88 2.68 14.26 13.30
CA TYR A 88 2.73 15.19 14.43
C TYR A 88 2.32 16.60 14.02
N ILE A 89 2.95 17.13 12.97
CA ILE A 89 2.62 18.44 12.41
C ILE A 89 2.24 18.23 10.93
N PRO A 90 1.06 18.72 10.50
CA PRO A 90 0.68 18.66 9.09
C PRO A 90 1.62 19.53 8.23
N LEU A 91 1.50 19.42 6.93
CA LEU A 91 2.25 20.27 6.01
C LEU A 91 1.88 21.73 6.24
N MET A 92 2.87 22.52 6.64
CA MET A 92 2.74 23.96 6.89
C MET A 92 3.62 24.73 5.92
N SER A 93 3.14 25.88 5.48
CA SER A 93 3.89 26.83 4.66
C SER A 93 4.27 28.06 5.48
N SER A 94 5.49 28.57 5.28
CA SER A 94 5.93 29.82 5.89
C SER A 94 5.28 31.07 5.31
N GLY A 95 4.54 30.92 4.19
CA GLY A 95 4.19 32.04 3.36
C GLY A 95 5.39 32.59 2.56
N VAL A 96 5.17 33.65 1.81
CA VAL A 96 6.23 34.28 1.03
C VAL A 96 7.06 35.17 1.94
N VAL A 97 8.36 34.87 2.06
CA VAL A 97 9.34 35.66 2.83
C VAL A 97 10.44 36.09 1.88
N LEU A 98 10.86 37.36 1.97
CA LEU A 98 12.01 37.86 1.19
C LEU A 98 13.30 37.43 1.91
N ASP A 99 14.20 36.81 1.15
CA ASP A 99 15.54 36.49 1.64
C ASP A 99 16.33 37.82 1.82
N PRO A 100 16.83 38.11 3.04
CA PRO A 100 17.54 39.36 3.30
C PRO A 100 18.87 39.48 2.56
N SER A 101 19.41 38.39 2.05
CA SER A 101 20.69 38.39 1.32
C SER A 101 20.53 38.59 -0.20
N THR A 102 19.46 38.07 -0.82
CA THR A 102 19.23 38.07 -2.26
C THR A 102 18.02 38.88 -2.69
N PHE A 103 17.13 39.26 -1.76
CA PHE A 103 15.79 39.88 -2.00
C PHE A 103 14.89 39.03 -2.90
N GLU A 104 15.14 37.73 -2.99
CA GLU A 104 14.27 36.81 -3.71
C GLU A 104 13.13 36.30 -2.82
N PRO A 105 11.92 36.12 -3.37
CA PRO A 105 10.80 35.53 -2.63
C PRO A 105 11.06 34.04 -2.40
N VAL A 106 11.05 33.61 -1.15
CA VAL A 106 11.25 32.22 -0.73
C VAL A 106 10.03 31.73 0.02
N VAL A 107 9.59 30.50 -0.29
CA VAL A 107 8.54 29.79 0.43
C VAL A 107 9.11 28.51 0.99
N SER A 108 8.97 28.30 2.30
CA SER A 108 9.42 27.09 2.97
C SER A 108 8.21 26.23 3.39
N PHE A 109 8.32 24.93 3.19
CA PHE A 109 7.35 23.96 3.65
C PHE A 109 7.96 23.10 4.74
N MET A 110 7.19 22.82 5.76
CA MET A 110 7.61 21.99 6.88
C MET A 110 6.52 21.00 7.26
N THR A 111 6.93 19.77 7.55
CA THR A 111 6.10 18.76 8.18
C THR A 111 6.93 17.99 9.20
N ARG A 112 6.27 17.43 10.22
CA ARG A 112 6.90 16.52 11.18
C ARG A 112 6.06 15.27 11.30
N TYR A 113 6.68 14.12 11.14
CA TYR A 113 6.05 12.81 11.27
C TYR A 113 7.02 11.80 11.86
N GLY A 114 6.47 10.76 12.45
CA GLY A 114 7.20 9.56 12.84
C GLY A 114 6.76 8.39 11.99
N TYR A 115 7.69 7.53 11.63
CA TYR A 115 7.41 6.26 10.99
C TYR A 115 8.14 5.16 11.76
N VAL A 116 7.42 4.12 12.14
CA VAL A 116 7.97 2.96 12.84
C VAL A 116 7.47 1.71 12.16
N GLU A 117 8.38 0.80 11.87
CA GLU A 117 8.10 -0.52 11.36
C GLU A 117 8.47 -1.57 12.42
N LEU A 118 7.65 -2.61 12.55
CA LEU A 118 7.96 -3.71 13.45
C LEU A 118 9.24 -4.41 13.01
N THR A 119 10.04 -4.83 13.98
CA THR A 119 11.36 -5.44 13.73
C THR A 119 11.24 -6.72 12.92
N ASN A 120 12.04 -6.84 11.87
CA ASN A 120 11.97 -7.92 10.89
C ASN A 120 12.85 -9.13 11.24
N THR A 121 12.96 -9.47 12.53
CA THR A 121 13.75 -10.61 13.01
C THR A 121 12.88 -11.87 13.20
N ALA A 122 13.35 -12.99 12.70
CA ALA A 122 12.62 -14.24 12.53
C ALA A 122 12.11 -14.94 13.81
N SER A 123 12.35 -14.41 15.00
CA SER A 123 12.11 -15.08 16.27
C SER A 123 11.05 -14.45 17.17
N SER A 124 10.40 -13.36 16.77
CA SER A 124 9.40 -12.64 17.57
C SER A 124 8.00 -12.77 16.96
N LEU A 125 7.02 -13.08 17.77
CA LEU A 125 5.60 -12.98 17.42
C LEU A 125 5.24 -11.50 17.27
N GLY A 126 5.11 -10.99 16.05
CA GLY A 126 4.77 -9.60 15.78
C GLY A 126 5.75 -8.87 14.87
N ASN A 127 6.53 -9.62 14.09
CA ASN A 127 7.41 -9.07 13.06
C ASN A 127 6.61 -8.52 11.87
N ALA A 128 7.07 -7.45 11.25
CA ALA A 128 6.48 -6.93 10.02
C ALA A 128 6.39 -8.01 8.92
N ALA A 129 7.38 -8.89 8.81
CA ALA A 129 7.41 -9.98 7.85
C ALA A 129 6.30 -11.01 8.05
N ASP A 130 5.74 -11.15 9.25
CA ASP A 130 4.63 -12.06 9.52
C ASP A 130 3.30 -11.53 8.99
N TYR A 131 3.17 -10.21 8.91
CA TYR A 131 1.98 -9.51 8.40
C TYR A 131 1.99 -9.35 6.88
N LEU A 132 3.14 -9.51 6.23
CA LEU A 132 3.33 -9.28 4.81
C LEU A 132 3.73 -10.56 4.10
N GLY A 133 3.31 -10.69 2.85
CA GLY A 133 3.71 -11.80 1.99
C GLY A 133 3.81 -11.37 0.54
N LYS A 134 4.71 -11.99 -0.19
CA LYS A 134 4.82 -11.84 -1.65
C LYS A 134 4.28 -13.08 -2.34
N VAL A 135 3.54 -12.89 -3.42
CA VAL A 135 3.03 -13.96 -4.26
C VAL A 135 3.54 -13.73 -5.67
N GLY A 136 4.35 -14.66 -6.16
CA GLY A 136 4.82 -14.67 -7.53
C GLY A 136 3.80 -15.31 -8.46
N ILE A 137 3.67 -14.80 -9.68
CA ILE A 137 2.90 -15.42 -10.75
C ILE A 137 3.88 -16.11 -11.70
N ASN A 138 3.77 -17.43 -11.80
CA ASN A 138 4.49 -18.18 -12.83
C ASN A 138 3.71 -18.05 -14.15
N ARG A 139 4.35 -17.44 -15.15
CA ARG A 139 3.75 -17.15 -16.47
C ARG A 139 4.45 -17.95 -17.58
N PRO A 140 4.34 -19.27 -17.65
CA PRO A 140 5.06 -20.02 -18.69
C PRO A 140 4.57 -19.73 -20.11
N ASN A 141 3.33 -19.23 -20.30
CA ASN A 141 2.69 -19.15 -21.60
C ASN A 141 2.02 -17.81 -21.95
N VAL A 142 2.19 -16.76 -21.14
CA VAL A 142 1.59 -15.45 -21.45
C VAL A 142 2.65 -14.56 -22.08
N LYS A 143 2.63 -14.48 -23.41
CA LYS A 143 3.43 -13.51 -24.17
C LYS A 143 2.54 -12.31 -24.48
N PHE A 144 2.92 -11.15 -23.99
CA PHE A 144 2.40 -9.87 -24.46
C PHE A 144 3.38 -9.34 -25.52
N SER A 145 2.89 -9.23 -26.71
CA SER A 145 3.61 -8.57 -27.80
C SER A 145 3.31 -7.08 -27.80
#